data_45286f5dd6adf0213dc2fc690c2a9985
#
_entry.id   45286f5dd6adf0213dc2fc690c2a9985
#
_cell.length_a   1.000
_cell.length_b   1.000
_cell.length_c   1.000
_cell.angle_alpha   90.00
_cell.angle_beta   90.00
_cell.angle_gamma   90.00
#
_symmetry.space_group_name_H-M   'P 1'
#
loop_
_entity.id
_entity.type
_entity.pdbx_description
1 polymer ?
#
loop_
_entity_poly.entity_id
_entity_poly.type
_entity_poly.pdbx_seq_one_letter_code
_entity_poly.pdbx_strand_id
1 'polypeptide(L)'
;MTPRLRRRVFLAAAAVAGAWLLWGLTGLPDYGVYNGPYGDVLNRVAVAERKATNVVASVTFDYRGVDTMGEEYILFAAVLGVAILLRAQRDEREEPPDEDAADRHAPGTSDAVRVVGLALVGPVVLFGIYVVAHGHLTPGGGFQGGVVLATGALLVYLSGEYVTLRR
;
A
#
# COMPACT_ATOMS: atom_id res chain seq x y z
N MET A 1 -20.48 24.71 -4.51
CA MET A 1 -21.26 23.83 -3.60
C MET A 1 -21.01 24.26 -2.18
N THR A 2 -22.05 24.50 -1.37
CA THR A 2 -21.84 24.95 0.01
C THR A 2 -21.20 23.86 0.88
N PRO A 3 -20.37 24.21 1.90
CA PRO A 3 -19.76 23.20 2.78
C PRO A 3 -20.79 22.29 3.47
N ARG A 4 -21.97 22.84 3.80
CA ARG A 4 -23.06 22.07 4.40
C ARG A 4 -23.65 21.04 3.44
N LEU A 5 -23.80 21.39 2.15
CA LEU A 5 -24.30 20.47 1.13
C LEU A 5 -23.29 19.35 0.86
N ARG A 6 -21.98 19.69 0.76
CA ARG A 6 -20.89 18.72 0.59
C ARG A 6 -20.87 17.68 1.72
N ARG A 7 -20.97 18.15 2.97
CA ARG A 7 -21.04 17.27 4.14
C ARG A 7 -22.28 16.34 4.10
N ARG A 8 -23.45 16.86 3.73
CA ARG A 8 -24.69 16.05 3.64
C ARG A 8 -24.56 14.97 2.56
N VAL A 9 -24.05 15.32 1.38
CA VAL A 9 -23.81 14.37 0.29
C VAL A 9 -22.82 13.31 0.71
N PHE A 10 -21.71 13.69 1.35
CA PHE A 10 -20.74 12.73 1.87
C PHE A 10 -21.36 11.77 2.89
N LEU A 11 -22.10 12.28 3.87
CA LEU A 11 -22.73 11.44 4.89
C LEU A 11 -23.79 10.48 4.29
N ALA A 12 -24.57 10.95 3.32
CA ALA A 12 -25.54 10.12 2.62
C ALA A 12 -24.84 9.00 1.83
N ALA A 13 -23.78 9.33 1.06
CA ALA A 13 -23.01 8.34 0.32
C ALA A 13 -22.31 7.33 1.26
N ALA A 14 -21.75 7.79 2.35
CA ALA A 14 -21.13 6.92 3.35
C ALA A 14 -22.15 5.98 4.03
N ALA A 15 -23.35 6.48 4.32
CA ALA A 15 -24.44 5.65 4.88
C ALA A 15 -24.91 4.57 3.89
N VAL A 16 -25.06 4.93 2.61
CA VAL A 16 -25.43 3.97 1.56
C VAL A 16 -24.34 2.92 1.38
N ALA A 17 -23.07 3.33 1.29
CA ALA A 17 -21.94 2.42 1.18
C ALA A 17 -21.82 1.50 2.42
N GLY A 18 -22.00 2.06 3.62
CA GLY A 18 -22.00 1.29 4.86
C GLY A 18 -23.12 0.26 4.93
N ALA A 19 -24.36 0.64 4.55
CA ALA A 19 -25.49 -0.29 4.48
C ALA A 19 -25.24 -1.41 3.47
N TRP A 20 -24.69 -1.09 2.31
CA TRP A 20 -24.35 -2.08 1.28
C TRP A 20 -23.27 -3.06 1.75
N LEU A 21 -22.23 -2.58 2.42
CA LEU A 21 -21.19 -3.42 3.01
C LEU A 21 -21.76 -4.34 4.10
N LEU A 22 -22.59 -3.81 5.01
CA LEU A 22 -23.26 -4.59 6.04
C LEU A 22 -24.14 -5.68 5.45
N TRP A 23 -24.89 -5.34 4.40
CA TRP A 23 -25.67 -6.34 3.67
C TRP A 23 -24.78 -7.41 3.04
N GLY A 24 -23.64 -7.05 2.43
CA GLY A 24 -22.68 -8.00 1.88
C GLY A 24 -22.13 -8.98 2.94
N LEU A 25 -21.95 -8.51 4.18
CA LEU A 25 -21.48 -9.35 5.28
C LEU A 25 -22.49 -10.45 5.67
N THR A 26 -23.78 -10.24 5.46
CA THR A 26 -24.81 -11.26 5.76
C THR A 26 -24.76 -12.48 4.86
N GLY A 27 -24.09 -12.38 3.71
CA GLY A 27 -23.91 -13.48 2.73
C GLY A 27 -22.60 -14.26 2.91
N LEU A 28 -21.80 -13.92 3.92
CA LEU A 28 -20.53 -14.64 4.18
C LEU A 28 -20.81 -16.02 4.76
N PRO A 29 -20.05 -17.06 4.36
CA PRO A 29 -20.13 -18.38 4.99
C PRO A 29 -19.66 -18.32 6.44
N ASP A 30 -20.07 -19.31 7.22
CA ASP A 30 -19.65 -19.46 8.62
C ASP A 30 -18.12 -19.55 8.72
N TYR A 31 -17.57 -18.96 9.77
CA TYR A 31 -16.13 -18.96 9.99
C TYR A 31 -15.58 -20.38 10.11
N GLY A 32 -14.50 -20.66 9.37
CA GLY A 32 -13.84 -21.97 9.37
C GLY A 32 -14.48 -23.03 8.44
N VAL A 33 -15.61 -22.72 7.81
CA VAL A 33 -16.24 -23.60 6.81
C VAL A 33 -15.77 -23.18 5.42
N TYR A 34 -14.81 -23.91 4.88
CA TYR A 34 -14.33 -23.72 3.52
C TYR A 34 -15.00 -24.72 2.56
N ASN A 35 -15.81 -24.21 1.65
CA ASN A 35 -16.48 -24.98 0.60
C ASN A 35 -16.05 -24.49 -0.80
N GLY A 36 -14.75 -24.28 -1.00
CA GLY A 36 -14.21 -23.72 -2.22
C GLY A 36 -13.49 -24.75 -3.11
N PRO A 37 -14.18 -25.52 -3.94
CA PRO A 37 -13.56 -26.55 -4.78
C PRO A 37 -12.48 -25.98 -5.72
N TYR A 38 -12.59 -24.69 -6.09
CA TYR A 38 -11.62 -24.02 -6.92
C TYR A 38 -10.23 -23.92 -6.27
N GLY A 39 -10.16 -23.53 -5.00
CA GLY A 39 -8.90 -23.47 -4.27
C GLY A 39 -8.26 -24.85 -4.08
N ASP A 40 -9.08 -25.87 -3.83
CA ASP A 40 -8.61 -27.25 -3.71
C ASP A 40 -8.03 -27.81 -5.02
N VAL A 41 -8.63 -27.46 -6.15
CA VAL A 41 -8.09 -27.81 -7.47
C VAL A 41 -6.76 -27.13 -7.69
N LEU A 42 -6.67 -25.82 -7.47
CA LEU A 42 -5.43 -25.06 -7.67
C LEU A 42 -4.29 -25.58 -6.77
N ASN A 43 -4.56 -25.88 -5.51
CA ASN A 43 -3.58 -26.47 -4.60
C ASN A 43 -3.01 -27.80 -5.08
N ARG A 44 -3.83 -28.60 -5.78
CA ARG A 44 -3.38 -29.91 -6.32
C ARG A 44 -2.59 -29.79 -7.61
N VAL A 45 -2.95 -28.86 -8.49
CA VAL A 45 -2.39 -28.83 -9.85
C VAL A 45 -1.29 -27.79 -10.04
N ALA A 46 -1.29 -26.69 -9.29
CA ALA A 46 -0.45 -25.52 -9.53
C ALA A 46 1.06 -25.86 -9.58
N VAL A 47 1.54 -26.65 -8.64
CA VAL A 47 2.98 -27.02 -8.57
C VAL A 47 3.40 -27.79 -9.81
N ALA A 48 2.57 -28.72 -10.26
CA ALA A 48 2.88 -29.54 -11.43
C ALA A 48 2.80 -28.74 -12.74
N GLU A 49 1.79 -27.89 -12.88
CA GLU A 49 1.55 -27.11 -14.09
C GLU A 49 2.47 -25.90 -14.23
N ARG A 50 2.73 -25.20 -13.13
CA ARG A 50 3.45 -23.91 -13.14
C ARG A 50 4.90 -24.00 -12.67
N LYS A 51 5.34 -25.17 -12.21
CA LYS A 51 6.70 -25.38 -11.69
C LYS A 51 7.09 -24.41 -10.57
N ALA A 52 6.10 -23.91 -9.83
CA ALA A 52 6.25 -23.00 -8.71
C ALA A 52 5.72 -23.67 -7.44
N THR A 53 6.55 -23.76 -6.42
CA THR A 53 6.16 -24.35 -5.12
C THR A 53 5.24 -23.43 -4.32
N ASN A 54 5.32 -22.13 -4.58
CA ASN A 54 4.40 -21.14 -4.00
C ASN A 54 3.10 -21.07 -4.82
N VAL A 55 2.09 -21.81 -4.39
CA VAL A 55 0.77 -21.82 -5.05
C VAL A 55 0.12 -20.43 -5.08
N VAL A 56 0.32 -19.61 -4.04
CA VAL A 56 -0.21 -18.26 -4.01
C VAL A 56 0.38 -17.42 -5.15
N ALA A 57 1.69 -17.51 -5.39
CA ALA A 57 2.32 -16.83 -6.52
C ALA A 57 1.76 -17.31 -7.86
N SER A 58 1.54 -18.62 -8.03
CA SER A 58 0.92 -19.16 -9.24
C SER A 58 -0.50 -18.63 -9.46
N VAL A 59 -1.27 -18.46 -8.40
CA VAL A 59 -2.64 -17.92 -8.49
C VAL A 59 -2.59 -16.43 -8.86
N THR A 60 -1.81 -15.65 -8.15
CA THR A 60 -1.81 -14.17 -8.28
C THR A 60 -1.13 -13.68 -9.55
N PHE A 61 -0.17 -14.41 -10.10
CA PHE A 61 0.54 -13.98 -11.31
C PHE A 61 0.10 -14.69 -12.60
N ASP A 62 -0.61 -15.80 -12.49
CA ASP A 62 -0.98 -16.59 -13.68
C ASP A 62 -2.48 -16.92 -13.71
N TYR A 63 -2.97 -17.81 -12.85
CA TYR A 63 -4.37 -18.24 -12.90
C TYR A 63 -5.37 -17.10 -12.77
N ARG A 64 -5.06 -16.11 -11.93
CA ARG A 64 -5.87 -14.92 -11.67
C ARG A 64 -5.06 -13.62 -11.74
N GLY A 65 -4.07 -13.56 -12.62
CA GLY A 65 -3.19 -12.40 -12.77
C GLY A 65 -3.93 -11.10 -13.08
N VAL A 66 -5.09 -11.18 -13.74
CA VAL A 66 -5.95 -10.00 -14.00
C VAL A 66 -6.49 -9.38 -12.70
N ASP A 67 -6.81 -10.20 -11.69
CA ASP A 67 -7.31 -9.69 -10.40
C ASP A 67 -6.20 -8.88 -9.71
N THR A 68 -4.98 -9.42 -9.67
CA THR A 68 -3.81 -8.73 -9.09
C THR A 68 -3.49 -7.44 -9.82
N MET A 69 -3.58 -7.44 -11.15
CA MET A 69 -3.42 -6.20 -11.92
C MET A 69 -4.50 -5.18 -11.56
N GLY A 70 -5.74 -5.60 -11.34
CA GLY A 70 -6.82 -4.74 -10.86
C GLY A 70 -6.53 -4.15 -9.48
N GLU A 71 -5.99 -4.93 -8.56
CA GLU A 71 -5.56 -4.48 -7.22
C GLU A 71 -4.46 -3.41 -7.31
N GLU A 72 -3.47 -3.60 -8.17
CA GLU A 72 -2.41 -2.61 -8.39
C GLU A 72 -2.96 -1.28 -8.92
N TYR A 73 -3.92 -1.31 -9.85
CA TYR A 73 -4.60 -0.09 -10.33
C TYR A 73 -5.40 0.59 -9.21
N ILE A 74 -6.06 -0.16 -8.34
CA ILE A 74 -6.79 0.39 -7.19
C ILE A 74 -5.82 1.09 -6.23
N LEU A 75 -4.70 0.47 -5.90
CA LEU A 75 -3.66 1.06 -5.05
C LEU A 75 -3.07 2.32 -5.69
N PHE A 76 -2.76 2.28 -6.98
CA PHE A 76 -2.25 3.44 -7.71
C PHE A 76 -3.25 4.59 -7.70
N ALA A 77 -4.53 4.32 -7.99
CA ALA A 77 -5.58 5.32 -7.97
C ALA A 77 -5.79 5.92 -6.56
N ALA A 78 -5.69 5.09 -5.51
CA ALA A 78 -5.78 5.54 -4.13
C ALA A 78 -4.63 6.50 -3.77
N VAL A 79 -3.39 6.15 -4.12
CA VAL A 79 -2.22 7.00 -3.90
C VAL A 79 -2.34 8.32 -4.65
N LEU A 80 -2.77 8.31 -5.91
CA LEU A 80 -3.03 9.52 -6.69
C LEU A 80 -4.13 10.37 -6.06
N GLY A 81 -5.22 9.74 -5.59
CA GLY A 81 -6.30 10.42 -4.90
C GLY A 81 -5.82 11.15 -3.65
N VAL A 82 -5.03 10.48 -2.81
CA VAL A 82 -4.41 11.08 -1.61
C VAL A 82 -3.47 12.23 -2.01
N ALA A 83 -2.60 12.02 -2.99
CA ALA A 83 -1.66 13.05 -3.45
C ALA A 83 -2.38 14.31 -3.97
N ILE A 84 -3.50 14.13 -4.69
CA ILE A 84 -4.31 15.25 -5.18
C ILE A 84 -5.02 15.97 -4.02
N LEU A 85 -5.56 15.21 -3.04
CA LEU A 85 -6.25 15.78 -1.89
C LEU A 85 -5.30 16.56 -0.96
N LEU A 86 -4.07 16.07 -0.81
CA LEU A 86 -3.04 16.70 0.02
C LEU A 86 -2.26 17.80 -0.73
N ARG A 87 -2.52 17.98 -2.02
CA ARG A 87 -1.90 19.06 -2.79
C ARG A 87 -2.42 20.41 -2.31
N ALA A 88 -1.50 21.33 -1.97
CA ALA A 88 -1.84 22.71 -1.66
C ALA A 88 -2.69 23.33 -2.77
N GLN A 89 -3.85 23.86 -2.43
CA GLN A 89 -4.73 24.55 -3.36
C GLN A 89 -4.16 25.92 -3.73
N ARG A 90 -4.58 26.45 -4.89
CA ARG A 90 -4.03 27.71 -5.41
C ARG A 90 -4.29 28.88 -4.46
N ASP A 91 -5.42 28.85 -3.77
CA ASP A 91 -5.85 29.90 -2.81
C ASP A 91 -5.11 29.79 -1.46
N GLU A 92 -4.62 28.59 -1.08
CA GLU A 92 -3.85 28.40 0.16
C GLU A 92 -2.40 28.91 0.05
N ARG A 93 -1.93 29.19 -1.17
CA ARG A 93 -0.58 29.74 -1.41
C ARG A 93 -0.48 31.26 -1.15
N GLU A 94 -1.60 31.93 -1.00
CA GLU A 94 -1.65 33.39 -0.76
C GLU A 94 -1.64 33.71 0.74
N GLU A 95 -1.94 32.75 1.61
CA GLU A 95 -1.73 32.91 3.04
C GLU A 95 -0.27 32.62 3.39
N PRO A 96 0.45 33.56 4.03
CA PRO A 96 1.79 33.27 4.53
C PRO A 96 1.70 32.05 5.48
N PRO A 97 2.70 31.16 5.46
CA PRO A 97 2.72 30.05 6.40
C PRO A 97 2.56 30.61 7.80
N ASP A 98 1.62 30.05 8.58
CA ASP A 98 1.42 30.40 9.96
C ASP A 98 2.79 30.43 10.65
N GLU A 99 3.22 31.59 11.15
CA GLU A 99 4.54 31.76 11.76
C GLU A 99 4.74 30.77 12.91
N ASP A 100 3.65 30.36 13.58
CA ASP A 100 3.63 29.31 14.59
C ASP A 100 3.96 27.90 14.01
N ALA A 101 3.73 27.67 12.73
CA ALA A 101 4.11 26.43 12.06
C ALA A 101 5.59 26.45 11.62
N ALA A 102 6.14 27.62 11.30
CA ALA A 102 7.55 27.78 10.93
C ALA A 102 8.48 27.63 12.15
N ASP A 103 8.00 27.94 13.35
CA ASP A 103 8.78 27.87 14.60
C ASP A 103 8.72 26.49 15.29
N ARG A 104 7.97 25.54 14.72
CA ARG A 104 8.06 24.13 15.13
C ARG A 104 9.35 23.52 14.60
N HIS A 105 10.45 23.81 15.30
CA HIS A 105 11.68 23.06 15.12
C HIS A 105 11.43 21.61 15.54
N ALA A 106 11.06 20.76 14.56
CA ALA A 106 11.17 19.33 14.79
C ALA A 106 12.62 19.06 15.22
N PRO A 107 12.85 18.40 16.37
CA PRO A 107 14.18 18.07 16.79
C PRO A 107 14.85 17.33 15.65
N GLY A 108 16.02 17.81 15.21
CA GLY A 108 16.77 17.19 14.12
C GLY A 108 16.97 15.69 14.38
N THR A 109 16.90 14.89 13.35
CA THR A 109 17.18 13.45 13.45
C THR A 109 18.57 13.24 14.05
N SER A 110 18.70 12.41 15.10
CA SER A 110 19.99 12.15 15.73
C SER A 110 20.96 11.52 14.73
N ASP A 111 22.25 11.83 14.86
CA ASP A 111 23.30 11.26 14.00
C ASP A 111 23.28 9.74 14.00
N ALA A 112 22.95 9.11 15.13
CA ALA A 112 22.81 7.66 15.23
C ALA A 112 21.69 7.14 14.33
N VAL A 113 20.51 7.75 14.35
CA VAL A 113 19.37 7.37 13.49
C VAL A 113 19.72 7.60 12.01
N ARG A 114 20.39 8.71 11.70
CA ARG A 114 20.82 9.02 10.34
C ARG A 114 21.78 7.97 9.80
N VAL A 115 22.85 7.66 10.55
CA VAL A 115 23.88 6.69 10.12
C VAL A 115 23.28 5.29 9.98
N VAL A 116 22.55 4.82 10.99
CA VAL A 116 21.94 3.48 10.95
C VAL A 116 20.88 3.37 9.86
N GLY A 117 20.01 4.36 9.73
CA GLY A 117 18.95 4.36 8.71
C GLY A 117 19.53 4.32 7.30
N LEU A 118 20.52 5.17 6.97
CA LEU A 118 21.18 5.15 5.66
C LEU A 118 21.96 3.86 5.42
N ALA A 119 22.62 3.31 6.43
CA ALA A 119 23.34 2.04 6.33
C ALA A 119 22.40 0.87 6.02
N LEU A 120 21.15 0.91 6.51
CA LEU A 120 20.15 -0.13 6.28
C LEU A 120 19.49 -0.07 4.89
N VAL A 121 19.58 1.06 4.16
CA VAL A 121 18.94 1.21 2.84
C VAL A 121 19.40 0.11 1.87
N GLY A 122 20.72 -0.09 1.75
CA GLY A 122 21.28 -1.11 0.86
C GLY A 122 20.78 -2.53 1.19
N PRO A 123 20.95 -3.01 2.42
CA PRO A 123 20.44 -4.31 2.87
C PRO A 123 18.94 -4.48 2.64
N VAL A 124 18.12 -3.46 2.93
CA VAL A 124 16.66 -3.50 2.74
C VAL A 124 16.30 -3.60 1.27
N VAL A 125 16.95 -2.83 0.40
CA VAL A 125 16.71 -2.90 -1.05
C VAL A 125 17.09 -4.28 -1.60
N LEU A 126 18.26 -4.80 -1.23
CA LEU A 126 18.69 -6.14 -1.66
C LEU A 126 17.73 -7.22 -1.17
N PHE A 127 17.28 -7.13 0.09
CA PHE A 127 16.29 -8.06 0.64
C PHE A 127 14.95 -7.96 -0.07
N GLY A 128 14.47 -6.74 -0.39
CA GLY A 128 13.24 -6.55 -1.15
C GLY A 128 13.32 -7.18 -2.55
N ILE A 129 14.41 -6.97 -3.27
CA ILE A 129 14.66 -7.61 -4.57
C ILE A 129 14.67 -9.14 -4.44
N TYR A 130 15.35 -9.67 -3.40
CA TYR A 130 15.36 -11.10 -3.12
C TYR A 130 13.95 -11.64 -2.92
N VAL A 131 13.12 -11.00 -2.08
CA VAL A 131 11.74 -11.43 -1.81
C VAL A 131 10.88 -11.44 -3.08
N VAL A 132 11.07 -10.46 -3.98
CA VAL A 132 10.40 -10.45 -5.29
C VAL A 132 10.88 -11.61 -6.16
N ALA A 133 12.19 -11.75 -6.32
CA ALA A 133 12.80 -12.71 -7.24
C ALA A 133 12.52 -14.17 -6.83
N HIS A 134 12.42 -14.45 -5.53
CA HIS A 134 12.17 -15.80 -5.00
C HIS A 134 10.70 -16.09 -4.69
N GLY A 135 9.80 -15.18 -4.99
CA GLY A 135 8.37 -15.32 -4.66
C GLY A 135 7.68 -16.55 -5.26
N HIS A 136 8.23 -17.16 -6.32
CA HIS A 136 7.70 -18.38 -6.91
C HIS A 136 8.17 -19.67 -6.18
N LEU A 137 9.24 -19.60 -5.40
CA LEU A 137 9.83 -20.75 -4.69
C LEU A 137 9.53 -20.73 -3.19
N THR A 138 9.51 -19.54 -2.59
CA THR A 138 9.41 -19.33 -1.15
C THR A 138 8.25 -18.40 -0.82
N PRO A 139 7.82 -18.29 0.46
CA PRO A 139 6.92 -17.19 0.86
C PRO A 139 7.50 -15.85 0.45
N GLY A 140 6.73 -15.06 -0.31
CA GLY A 140 7.18 -13.80 -0.88
C GLY A 140 6.31 -13.40 -2.07
N GLY A 141 6.83 -12.52 -2.90
CA GLY A 141 6.16 -12.06 -4.12
C GLY A 141 6.29 -10.57 -4.33
N GLY A 142 5.67 -10.07 -5.39
CA GLY A 142 5.75 -8.67 -5.79
C GLY A 142 5.26 -7.70 -4.70
N PHE A 143 4.12 -8.00 -4.08
CA PHE A 143 3.56 -7.14 -3.02
C PHE A 143 4.49 -7.10 -1.79
N GLN A 144 4.87 -8.25 -1.25
CA GLN A 144 5.72 -8.33 -0.05
C GLN A 144 7.08 -7.68 -0.28
N GLY A 145 7.73 -8.01 -1.41
CA GLY A 145 9.01 -7.39 -1.76
C GLY A 145 8.88 -5.90 -2.08
N GLY A 146 7.77 -5.48 -2.70
CA GLY A 146 7.47 -4.07 -2.94
C GLY A 146 7.33 -3.26 -1.66
N VAL A 147 6.67 -3.78 -0.63
CA VAL A 147 6.59 -3.13 0.70
C VAL A 147 7.98 -3.00 1.32
N VAL A 148 8.80 -4.04 1.24
CA VAL A 148 10.19 -3.98 1.74
C VAL A 148 11.01 -2.93 0.97
N LEU A 149 10.89 -2.86 -0.36
CA LEU A 149 11.56 -1.83 -1.18
C LEU A 149 11.10 -0.41 -0.81
N ALA A 150 9.79 -0.21 -0.60
CA ALA A 150 9.24 1.07 -0.16
C ALA A 150 9.78 1.49 1.22
N THR A 151 10.07 0.53 2.10
CA THR A 151 10.72 0.80 3.40
C THR A 151 12.12 1.40 3.20
N GLY A 152 12.85 1.01 2.16
CA GLY A 152 14.13 1.63 1.80
C GLY A 152 13.98 3.14 1.51
N ALA A 153 12.98 3.53 0.74
CA ALA A 153 12.68 4.94 0.48
C ALA A 153 12.27 5.68 1.78
N LEU A 154 11.48 5.03 2.64
CA LEU A 154 11.10 5.58 3.94
C LEU A 154 12.31 5.78 4.86
N LEU A 155 13.27 4.86 4.86
CA LEU A 155 14.52 5.01 5.62
C LEU A 155 15.31 6.22 5.15
N VAL A 156 15.43 6.46 3.84
CA VAL A 156 16.07 7.67 3.30
C VAL A 156 15.34 8.92 3.79
N TYR A 157 14.00 8.92 3.72
CA TYR A 157 13.19 10.05 4.19
C TYR A 157 13.40 10.35 5.67
N LEU A 158 13.34 9.33 6.54
CA LEU A 158 13.48 9.49 7.98
C LEU A 158 14.91 9.86 8.40
N SER A 159 15.93 9.38 7.67
CA SER A 159 17.33 9.59 7.98
C SER A 159 17.91 10.86 7.37
N GLY A 160 17.43 11.27 6.19
CA GLY A 160 17.99 12.35 5.39
C GLY A 160 17.39 13.72 5.63
N GLU A 161 16.38 13.82 6.50
CA GLU A 161 15.49 14.96 6.56
C GLU A 161 14.83 15.23 5.20
N TYR A 162 13.61 15.75 5.18
CA TYR A 162 12.75 15.99 4.01
C TYR A 162 13.46 16.60 2.77
N VAL A 163 14.60 17.27 2.97
CA VAL A 163 15.38 17.96 1.94
C VAL A 163 16.04 17.01 0.95
N THR A 164 16.40 15.80 1.35
CA THR A 164 17.17 14.86 0.52
C THR A 164 16.34 14.22 -0.60
N LEU A 165 15.03 14.04 -0.39
CA LEU A 165 14.12 13.49 -1.40
C LEU A 165 13.60 14.55 -2.40
N ARG A 166 13.84 15.84 -2.14
CA ARG A 166 13.38 16.95 -2.97
C ARG A 166 14.38 17.34 -4.07
N ARG A 167 15.57 16.77 -4.07
CA ARG A 167 16.62 16.98 -5.06
C ARG A 167 16.68 15.79 -6.01
#